data_41d498247a47bc214c4dc6a3c5d70c5a
#
_entry.id   41d498247a47bc214c4dc6a3c5d70c5a
#
_cell.length_a   1.000
_cell.length_b   1.000
_cell.length_c   1.000
_cell.angle_alpha   90.00
_cell.angle_beta   90.00
_cell.angle_gamma   90.00
#
_symmetry.space_group_name_H-M   'P 1'
#
loop_
_entity.id
_entity.type
_entity.pdbx_description
1 polymer ?
#
loop_
_entity_poly.entity_id
_entity_poly.type
_entity_poly.pdbx_seq_one_letter_code
_entity_poly.pdbx_strand_id
1 'polypeptide(L)'
;MKNIWIFTSGGACSEELAKQCGKLFNFYPLEVYGSTETSGIAYRQQNKDGLLWTPFANAKLWLGDDGCLRIISPYIKNPEGFATADLAEMLPDGKFLLKGRSDSIVKIEEKRISMTEIENRLLESGLVNDVKVVALMNEVRQYLAAAVVLNEEGKKKFA
;
A
#
# COMPACT_ATOMS: atom_id res chain seq x y z
N MET A 1 -15.70 30.25 -6.74
CA MET A 1 -15.49 28.82 -7.11
C MET A 1 -15.90 27.96 -5.92
N LYS A 2 -16.64 26.86 -6.14
CA LYS A 2 -16.90 25.90 -5.06
C LYS A 2 -15.59 25.17 -4.73
N ASN A 3 -15.22 25.12 -3.46
CA ASN A 3 -14.07 24.31 -3.03
C ASN A 3 -14.41 22.84 -3.22
N ILE A 4 -13.63 22.13 -4.04
CA ILE A 4 -13.76 20.70 -4.26
C ILE A 4 -12.74 20.01 -3.34
N TRP A 5 -13.20 19.04 -2.55
CA TRP A 5 -12.36 18.17 -1.75
C TRP A 5 -12.41 16.77 -2.35
N ILE A 6 -11.26 16.16 -2.60
CA ILE A 6 -11.15 14.82 -3.17
C ILE A 6 -10.47 13.94 -2.11
N PHE A 7 -11.14 12.86 -1.73
CA PHE A 7 -10.61 11.86 -0.81
C PHE A 7 -10.44 10.54 -1.54
N THR A 8 -9.36 9.82 -1.25
CA THR A 8 -9.12 8.46 -1.73
C THR A 8 -8.78 7.55 -0.55
N SER A 9 -9.26 6.31 -0.58
CA SER A 9 -8.99 5.31 0.45
C SER A 9 -9.15 3.90 -0.12
N GLY A 10 -8.67 2.88 0.63
CA GLY A 10 -8.82 1.47 0.25
C GLY A 10 -7.84 0.97 -0.81
N GLY A 11 -7.10 1.84 -1.46
CA GLY A 11 -6.05 1.51 -2.42
C GLY A 11 -5.10 2.67 -2.61
N ALA A 12 -3.93 2.40 -3.20
CA ALA A 12 -2.94 3.43 -3.47
C ALA A 12 -3.42 4.37 -4.59
N CYS A 13 -3.32 5.67 -4.36
CA CYS A 13 -3.48 6.68 -5.40
C CYS A 13 -2.15 6.81 -6.17
N SER A 14 -2.17 6.61 -7.49
CA SER A 14 -0.95 6.80 -8.27
C SER A 14 -0.55 8.27 -8.32
N GLU A 15 0.75 8.53 -8.40
CA GLU A 15 1.29 9.90 -8.50
C GLU A 15 0.73 10.63 -9.72
N GLU A 16 0.56 9.92 -10.84
CA GLU A 16 0.00 10.48 -12.07
C GLU A 16 -1.45 10.92 -11.87
N LEU A 17 -2.29 10.07 -11.24
CA LEU A 17 -3.67 10.42 -10.93
C LEU A 17 -3.74 11.63 -9.98
N ALA A 18 -2.89 11.66 -8.95
CA ALA A 18 -2.83 12.78 -8.02
C ALA A 18 -2.45 14.10 -8.73
N LYS A 19 -1.48 14.05 -9.66
CA LYS A 19 -1.10 15.20 -10.51
C LYS A 19 -2.23 15.66 -11.44
N GLN A 20 -2.95 14.72 -12.06
CA GLN A 20 -4.09 15.03 -12.93
C GLN A 20 -5.21 15.71 -12.13
N CYS A 21 -5.54 15.22 -10.94
CA CYS A 21 -6.50 15.89 -10.06
C CYS A 21 -6.04 17.32 -9.70
N GLY A 22 -4.77 17.50 -9.40
CA GLY A 22 -4.17 18.83 -9.13
C GLY A 22 -4.35 19.78 -10.30
N LYS A 23 -4.12 19.32 -11.52
CA LYS A 23 -4.29 20.12 -12.75
C LYS A 23 -5.76 20.46 -13.04
N LEU A 24 -6.66 19.49 -12.88
CA LEU A 24 -8.07 19.66 -13.26
C LEU A 24 -8.88 20.44 -12.21
N PHE A 25 -8.63 20.18 -10.93
CA PHE A 25 -9.44 20.68 -9.83
C PHE A 25 -8.73 21.68 -8.93
N ASN A 26 -7.45 21.98 -9.20
CA ASN A 26 -6.57 22.75 -8.34
C ASN A 26 -6.54 22.22 -6.90
N PHE A 27 -6.70 20.89 -6.76
CA PHE A 27 -6.70 20.18 -5.49
C PHE A 27 -6.12 18.77 -5.67
N TYR A 28 -5.06 18.46 -4.92
CA TYR A 28 -4.51 17.11 -4.85
C TYR A 28 -5.36 16.27 -3.91
N PRO A 29 -5.62 15.00 -4.22
CA PRO A 29 -6.38 14.12 -3.36
C PRO A 29 -5.77 14.01 -1.96
N LEU A 30 -6.63 14.01 -0.94
CA LEU A 30 -6.27 13.63 0.41
C LEU A 30 -6.44 12.11 0.52
N GLU A 31 -5.33 11.41 0.60
CA GLU A 31 -5.33 9.96 0.77
C GLU A 31 -5.55 9.63 2.25
N VAL A 32 -6.43 8.68 2.51
CA VAL A 32 -6.72 8.16 3.85
C VAL A 32 -6.26 6.71 3.92
N TYR A 33 -5.33 6.44 4.83
CA TYR A 33 -4.84 5.10 5.13
C TYR A 33 -5.64 4.49 6.28
N GLY A 34 -6.02 3.24 6.12
CA GLY A 34 -6.76 2.45 7.09
C GLY A 34 -7.33 1.19 6.47
N SER A 35 -8.10 0.45 7.24
CA SER A 35 -8.77 -0.78 6.84
C SER A 35 -10.18 -0.86 7.40
N THR A 36 -10.93 -1.91 7.06
CA THR A 36 -12.25 -2.16 7.64
C THR A 36 -12.19 -2.30 9.16
N GLU A 37 -11.10 -2.88 9.69
CA GLU A 37 -10.91 -3.14 11.11
C GLU A 37 -10.48 -1.89 11.89
N THR A 38 -9.80 -0.96 11.24
CA THR A 38 -9.18 0.21 11.91
C THR A 38 -9.88 1.52 11.61
N SER A 39 -10.74 1.55 10.59
CA SER A 39 -11.18 2.81 9.95
C SER A 39 -9.99 3.62 9.44
N GLY A 40 -10.18 4.89 9.10
CA GLY A 40 -9.08 5.78 8.73
C GLY A 40 -8.20 6.11 9.93
N ILE A 41 -6.89 5.90 9.81
CA ILE A 41 -5.92 6.09 10.90
C ILE A 41 -4.82 7.11 10.59
N ALA A 42 -4.59 7.39 9.31
CA ALA A 42 -3.62 8.38 8.86
C ALA A 42 -4.05 8.98 7.53
N TYR A 43 -3.42 10.07 7.16
CA TYR A 43 -3.65 10.76 5.89
C TYR A 43 -2.34 11.28 5.31
N ARG A 44 -2.34 11.53 4.01
CA ARG A 44 -1.30 12.28 3.30
C ARG A 44 -1.88 13.02 2.10
N GLN A 45 -1.14 14.01 1.63
CA GLN A 45 -1.37 14.67 0.35
C GLN A 45 -0.05 14.67 -0.42
N GLN A 46 0.06 13.91 -1.52
CA GLN A 46 1.34 13.59 -2.16
C GLN A 46 2.19 14.80 -2.52
N ASN A 47 1.58 15.90 -2.95
CA ASN A 47 2.30 17.13 -3.30
C ASN A 47 2.93 17.87 -2.09
N LYS A 48 2.53 17.53 -0.86
CA LYS A 48 3.04 18.14 0.38
C LYS A 48 3.87 17.13 1.18
N ASP A 49 3.36 15.92 1.30
CA ASP A 49 3.86 14.92 2.22
C ASP A 49 4.73 13.85 1.51
N GLY A 50 4.69 13.80 0.17
CA GLY A 50 5.34 12.75 -0.61
C GLY A 50 4.82 11.38 -0.22
N LEU A 51 5.70 10.51 0.31
CA LEU A 51 5.36 9.17 0.78
C LEU A 51 5.03 9.11 2.27
N LEU A 52 5.15 10.22 3.00
CA LEU A 52 4.95 10.28 4.44
C LEU A 52 3.47 10.33 4.80
N TRP A 53 3.09 9.50 5.76
CA TRP A 53 1.75 9.48 6.34
C TRP A 53 1.74 10.21 7.68
N THR A 54 0.72 11.02 7.91
CA THR A 54 0.46 11.73 9.17
C THR A 54 -0.67 11.02 9.90
N PRO A 55 -0.45 10.49 11.11
CA PRO A 55 -1.53 9.92 11.92
C PRO A 55 -2.63 10.93 12.21
N PHE A 56 -3.89 10.48 12.27
CA PHE A 56 -4.95 11.28 12.85
C PHE A 56 -4.72 11.48 14.35
N ALA A 57 -5.12 12.62 14.89
CA ALA A 57 -4.89 12.97 16.28
C ALA A 57 -5.51 11.98 17.30
N ASN A 58 -6.55 11.24 16.88
CA ASN A 58 -7.22 10.23 17.69
C ASN A 58 -6.67 8.81 17.48
N ALA A 59 -5.64 8.63 16.65
CA ALA A 59 -4.98 7.35 16.41
C ALA A 59 -3.58 7.35 17.03
N LYS A 60 -3.29 6.38 17.88
CA LYS A 60 -1.95 6.13 18.42
C LYS A 60 -1.33 4.97 17.64
N LEU A 61 -0.17 5.20 17.04
CA LEU A 61 0.56 4.24 16.23
C LEU A 61 1.95 3.98 16.82
N TRP A 62 2.41 2.74 16.74
CA TRP A 62 3.79 2.34 17.08
C TRP A 62 4.17 1.09 16.27
N LEU A 63 5.43 0.70 16.31
CA LEU A 63 5.90 -0.54 15.68
C LEU A 63 5.93 -1.67 16.71
N GLY A 64 5.46 -2.83 16.32
CA GLY A 64 5.75 -4.09 17.02
C GLY A 64 7.19 -4.56 16.76
N ASP A 65 7.62 -5.59 17.49
CA ASP A 65 8.96 -6.20 17.33
C ASP A 65 9.19 -6.78 15.93
N ASP A 66 8.10 -7.07 15.21
CA ASP A 66 8.09 -7.55 13.81
C ASP A 66 8.20 -6.42 12.77
N GLY A 67 8.31 -5.15 13.22
CA GLY A 67 8.33 -3.98 12.35
C GLY A 67 6.99 -3.60 11.74
N CYS A 68 5.90 -4.27 12.13
CA CYS A 68 4.57 -3.97 11.64
C CYS A 68 3.86 -2.94 12.53
N LEU A 69 2.98 -2.14 11.92
CA LEU A 69 2.20 -1.14 12.63
C LEU A 69 1.24 -1.77 13.63
N ARG A 70 1.21 -1.17 14.82
CA ARG A 70 0.23 -1.39 15.88
C ARG A 70 -0.58 -0.11 16.07
N ILE A 71 -1.88 -0.27 16.31
CA ILE A 71 -2.81 0.86 16.26
C ILE A 71 -3.78 0.78 17.43
N ILE A 72 -3.97 1.90 18.12
CA ILE A 72 -5.11 2.15 19.00
C ILE A 72 -5.85 3.37 18.49
N SER A 73 -7.16 3.25 18.33
CA SER A 73 -8.05 4.35 17.99
C SER A 73 -9.44 4.12 18.59
N PRO A 74 -10.30 5.14 18.69
CA PRO A 74 -11.67 4.99 19.21
C PRO A 74 -12.55 4.03 18.42
N TYR A 75 -12.15 3.69 17.19
CA TYR A 75 -12.91 2.79 16.30
C TYR A 75 -12.51 1.32 16.45
N ILE A 76 -11.43 1.04 17.17
CA ILE A 76 -10.95 -0.32 17.43
C ILE A 76 -11.51 -0.81 18.76
N LYS A 77 -12.30 -1.88 18.71
CA LYS A 77 -12.98 -2.42 19.91
C LYS A 77 -12.01 -3.07 20.92
N ASN A 78 -10.89 -3.61 20.43
CA ASN A 78 -9.89 -4.23 21.30
C ASN A 78 -9.08 -3.15 22.02
N PRO A 79 -9.08 -3.10 23.38
CA PRO A 79 -8.33 -2.10 24.13
C PRO A 79 -6.80 -2.24 23.99
N GLU A 80 -6.31 -3.43 23.64
CA GLU A 80 -4.89 -3.65 23.33
C GLU A 80 -4.50 -3.17 21.93
N GLY A 81 -5.50 -2.73 21.13
CA GLY A 81 -5.30 -2.24 19.78
C GLY A 81 -5.40 -3.32 18.71
N PHE A 82 -4.96 -2.97 17.53
CA PHE A 82 -4.97 -3.81 16.34
C PHE A 82 -3.55 -3.97 15.79
N ALA A 83 -3.16 -5.20 15.51
CA ALA A 83 -1.89 -5.55 14.87
C ALA A 83 -2.11 -5.68 13.36
N THR A 84 -1.47 -4.83 12.57
CA THR A 84 -1.50 -4.94 11.11
C THR A 84 -0.40 -5.86 10.61
N ALA A 85 -0.47 -6.24 9.33
CA ALA A 85 0.65 -6.81 8.60
C ALA A 85 1.48 -5.75 7.84
N ASP A 86 1.16 -4.47 8.00
CA ASP A 86 1.83 -3.40 7.26
C ASP A 86 3.15 -3.04 7.93
N LEU A 87 4.25 -3.29 7.25
CA LEU A 87 5.60 -2.88 7.65
C LEU A 87 5.73 -1.36 7.50
N ALA A 88 6.31 -0.71 8.50
CA ALA A 88 6.48 0.73 8.48
C ALA A 88 7.81 1.16 9.11
N GLU A 89 8.15 2.41 8.87
CA GLU A 89 9.26 3.14 9.51
C GLU A 89 8.70 4.41 10.14
N MET A 90 8.83 4.53 11.45
CA MET A 90 8.38 5.71 12.19
C MET A 90 9.46 6.79 12.18
N LEU A 91 9.05 8.04 11.98
CA LEU A 91 9.92 9.20 12.05
C LEU A 91 9.81 9.87 13.43
N PRO A 92 10.82 10.68 13.84
CA PRO A 92 10.81 11.36 15.13
C PRO A 92 9.64 12.34 15.35
N ASP A 93 9.06 12.87 14.26
CA ASP A 93 7.90 13.77 14.30
C ASP A 93 6.55 13.03 14.38
N GLY A 94 6.59 11.69 14.47
CA GLY A 94 5.40 10.84 14.54
C GLY A 94 4.80 10.47 13.18
N LYS A 95 5.30 11.01 12.08
CA LYS A 95 4.95 10.54 10.74
C LYS A 95 5.57 9.19 10.46
N PHE A 96 5.10 8.50 9.42
CA PHE A 96 5.64 7.20 9.06
C PHE A 96 5.63 6.95 7.55
N LEU A 97 6.48 6.02 7.14
CA LEU A 97 6.55 5.45 5.78
C LEU A 97 6.01 4.02 5.81
N LEU A 98 5.15 3.67 4.87
CA LEU A 98 4.79 2.27 4.62
C LEU A 98 5.87 1.61 3.76
N LYS A 99 6.32 0.43 4.16
CA LYS A 99 7.37 -0.37 3.49
C LYS A 99 6.81 -1.61 2.80
N GLY A 100 5.49 -1.76 2.76
CA GLY A 100 4.80 -2.93 2.23
C GLY A 100 4.16 -3.78 3.32
N ARG A 101 3.90 -5.05 3.02
CA ARG A 101 3.22 -5.96 3.95
C ARG A 101 4.08 -7.18 4.27
N SER A 102 4.10 -7.56 5.54
CA SER A 102 4.83 -8.74 6.01
C SER A 102 4.26 -10.04 5.46
N ASP A 103 2.95 -10.10 5.24
CA ASP A 103 2.25 -11.25 4.65
C ASP A 103 2.45 -11.38 3.12
N SER A 104 3.01 -10.35 2.48
CA SER A 104 3.45 -10.43 1.07
C SER A 104 4.88 -10.96 0.90
N ILE A 105 5.59 -11.25 1.99
CA ILE A 105 6.94 -11.84 1.97
C ILE A 105 6.83 -13.34 2.19
N VAL A 106 7.32 -14.12 1.24
CA VAL A 106 7.37 -15.58 1.34
C VAL A 106 8.81 -16.09 1.36
N LYS A 107 9.06 -17.21 2.02
CA LYS A 107 10.35 -17.86 2.04
C LYS A 107 10.32 -19.03 1.07
N ILE A 108 11.08 -18.93 -0.02
CA ILE A 108 11.22 -20.01 -1.02
C ILE A 108 12.69 -20.40 -1.09
N GLU A 109 13.01 -21.66 -0.85
CA GLU A 109 14.37 -22.20 -0.89
C GLU A 109 15.37 -21.32 -0.10
N GLU A 110 15.06 -21.03 1.16
CA GLU A 110 15.86 -20.19 2.06
C GLU A 110 15.93 -18.67 1.69
N LYS A 111 15.35 -18.24 0.56
CA LYS A 111 15.31 -16.83 0.16
C LYS A 111 13.98 -16.17 0.57
N ARG A 112 14.07 -15.00 1.17
CA ARG A 112 12.91 -14.13 1.41
C ARG A 112 12.60 -13.36 0.14
N ILE A 113 11.38 -13.53 -0.38
CA ILE A 113 10.94 -12.94 -1.64
C ILE A 113 9.69 -12.10 -1.34
N SER A 114 9.73 -10.83 -1.74
CA SER A 114 8.56 -9.94 -1.70
C SER A 114 7.73 -10.13 -2.96
N MET A 115 6.52 -10.63 -2.81
CA MET A 115 5.56 -10.74 -3.92
C MET A 115 5.20 -9.37 -4.48
N THR A 116 5.05 -8.37 -3.62
CA THR A 116 4.77 -6.98 -4.02
C THR A 116 5.91 -6.38 -4.85
N GLU A 117 7.17 -6.69 -4.53
CA GLU A 117 8.31 -6.23 -5.35
C GLU A 117 8.26 -6.82 -6.76
N ILE A 118 7.90 -8.09 -6.88
CA ILE A 118 7.73 -8.73 -8.19
C ILE A 118 6.56 -8.09 -8.96
N GLU A 119 5.43 -7.86 -8.29
CA GLU A 119 4.28 -7.17 -8.88
C GLU A 119 4.69 -5.79 -9.43
N ASN A 120 5.40 -4.99 -8.65
CA ASN A 120 5.87 -3.67 -9.07
C ASN A 120 6.80 -3.74 -10.27
N ARG A 121 7.78 -4.65 -10.29
CA ARG A 121 8.69 -4.83 -11.43
C ARG A 121 7.96 -5.25 -12.71
N LEU A 122 6.92 -6.08 -12.59
CA LEU A 122 6.10 -6.46 -13.73
C LEU A 122 5.30 -5.28 -14.27
N LEU A 123 4.71 -4.45 -13.40
CA LEU A 123 4.02 -3.22 -13.81
C LEU A 123 4.98 -2.21 -14.47
N GLU A 124 6.18 -2.04 -13.93
CA GLU A 124 7.23 -1.16 -14.47
C GLU A 124 7.74 -1.60 -15.86
N SER A 125 7.48 -2.85 -16.27
CA SER A 125 7.86 -3.34 -17.60
C SER A 125 7.18 -2.59 -18.75
N GLY A 126 6.09 -1.87 -18.48
CA GLY A 126 5.28 -1.18 -19.49
C GLY A 126 4.44 -2.12 -20.37
N LEU A 127 4.39 -3.43 -20.07
CA LEU A 127 3.65 -4.44 -20.83
C LEU A 127 2.40 -4.95 -20.11
N VAL A 128 2.23 -4.56 -18.85
CA VAL A 128 1.24 -5.11 -17.93
C VAL A 128 0.35 -3.98 -17.40
N ASN A 129 -0.98 -4.21 -17.45
CA ASN A 129 -1.95 -3.31 -16.83
C ASN A 129 -2.22 -3.66 -15.37
N ASP A 130 -2.20 -4.96 -15.04
CA ASP A 130 -2.47 -5.44 -13.70
C ASP A 130 -1.78 -6.78 -13.48
N VAL A 131 -1.39 -7.05 -12.23
CA VAL A 131 -0.71 -8.30 -11.85
C VAL A 131 -1.00 -8.66 -10.41
N LYS A 132 -1.14 -9.98 -10.16
CA LYS A 132 -1.18 -10.53 -8.82
C LYS A 132 -0.24 -11.71 -8.71
N VAL A 133 0.71 -11.64 -7.77
CA VAL A 133 1.64 -12.73 -7.46
C VAL A 133 1.11 -13.50 -6.25
N VAL A 134 1.15 -14.81 -6.31
CA VAL A 134 0.73 -15.71 -5.25
C VAL A 134 1.78 -16.81 -5.03
N ALA A 135 1.93 -17.21 -3.76
CA ALA A 135 2.73 -18.38 -3.43
C ALA A 135 1.83 -19.62 -3.50
N LEU A 136 2.25 -20.61 -4.25
CA LEU A 136 1.58 -21.90 -4.40
C LEU A 136 2.48 -23.02 -3.85
N MET A 137 1.86 -24.11 -3.45
CA MET A 137 2.55 -25.33 -3.00
C MET A 137 2.13 -26.46 -3.93
N ASN A 138 3.10 -27.22 -4.42
CA ASN A 138 2.86 -28.55 -4.98
C ASN A 138 3.34 -29.61 -3.97
N GLU A 139 3.30 -30.87 -4.34
CA GLU A 139 3.70 -32.01 -3.48
C GLU A 139 5.17 -31.96 -3.02
N VAL A 140 6.00 -31.17 -3.67
CA VAL A 140 7.46 -31.17 -3.48
C VAL A 140 7.99 -29.86 -2.93
N ARG A 141 7.48 -28.71 -3.45
CA ARG A 141 8.04 -27.39 -3.13
C ARG A 141 7.02 -26.26 -3.23
N GLN A 142 7.33 -25.16 -2.57
CA GLN A 142 6.65 -23.88 -2.75
C GLN A 142 7.22 -23.15 -3.98
N TYR A 143 6.37 -22.51 -4.77
CA TYR A 143 6.74 -21.70 -5.93
C TYR A 143 5.83 -20.48 -6.07
N LEU A 144 6.27 -19.51 -6.87
CA LEU A 144 5.46 -18.32 -7.18
C LEU A 144 4.75 -18.50 -8.51
N ALA A 145 3.53 -18.02 -8.56
CA ALA A 145 2.76 -17.86 -9.78
C ALA A 145 2.28 -16.42 -9.90
N ALA A 146 2.21 -15.89 -11.13
CA ALA A 146 1.68 -14.55 -11.39
C ALA A 146 0.49 -14.65 -12.35
N ALA A 147 -0.64 -14.07 -11.96
CA ALA A 147 -1.73 -13.76 -12.86
C ALA A 147 -1.50 -12.35 -13.41
N VAL A 148 -1.46 -12.22 -14.75
CA VAL A 148 -1.04 -10.98 -15.42
C VAL A 148 -2.11 -10.55 -16.42
N VAL A 149 -2.49 -9.27 -16.40
CA VAL A 149 -3.32 -8.63 -17.41
C VAL A 149 -2.41 -7.80 -18.30
N LEU A 150 -2.17 -8.26 -19.53
CA LEU A 150 -1.35 -7.56 -20.52
C LEU A 150 -2.08 -6.32 -21.05
N ASN A 151 -1.34 -5.24 -21.27
CA ASN A 151 -1.81 -4.10 -22.05
C ASN A 151 -1.71 -4.40 -23.56
N GLU A 152 -2.08 -3.46 -24.45
CA GLU A 152 -2.09 -3.67 -25.90
C GLU A 152 -0.69 -3.94 -26.47
N GLU A 153 0.36 -3.35 -25.89
CA GLU A 153 1.75 -3.61 -26.27
C GLU A 153 2.20 -5.00 -25.82
N GLY A 154 1.87 -5.38 -24.59
CA GLY A 154 2.12 -6.72 -24.07
C GLY A 154 1.43 -7.81 -24.89
N LYS A 155 0.16 -7.62 -25.25
CA LYS A 155 -0.57 -8.56 -26.14
C LYS A 155 0.13 -8.76 -27.47
N LYS A 156 0.61 -7.66 -28.11
CA LYS A 156 1.34 -7.74 -29.38
C LYS A 156 2.67 -8.47 -29.27
N LYS A 157 3.34 -8.37 -28.12
CA LYS A 157 4.65 -8.98 -27.91
C LYS A 157 4.58 -10.46 -27.56
N PHE A 158 3.46 -10.92 -26.98
CA PHE A 158 3.25 -12.31 -26.52
C PHE A 158 2.19 -13.07 -27.34
N ALA A 159 1.67 -12.47 -28.44
CA ALA A 159 0.88 -13.16 -29.43
C ALA A 159 1.80 -13.86 -30.44
#